data_a58a9620d1d06879d06e36899024d13b
#
_entry.id   a58a9620d1d06879d06e36899024d13b
#
_cell.length_a   1.000
_cell.length_b   1.000
_cell.length_c   1.000
_cell.angle_alpha   90.00
_cell.angle_beta   90.00
_cell.angle_gamma   90.00
#
_symmetry.space_group_name_H-M   'P 1'
#
loop_
_entity.id
_entity.type
_entity.pdbx_description
1 polymer ?
#
loop_
_entity_poly.entity_id
_entity_poly.type
_entity_poly.pdbx_seq_one_letter_code
_entity_poly.pdbx_strand_id
1 'polypeptide(L)'
;MDTGIYCTRCGSDPCQCLKIIVPVSGGKDSTACLVMALKESPYVYPIFNDTGWEHPVTYKYFDYIETILGIKVDRTIGGKRKNGDNGDTLPNLIRAQGRFPFGLGRFCTTHLKQYALRDAYKNLYFDGETQYQFWFGMRQKESVQRAKKYDGVLDTDLFDMNDVFPSRYNKKLRATIQVRMPIITWETQEVFDYLEREGIDKNPLYDEGTNDRVGCYPCMLAGKKVQKKMFATKFGQERLKMIKQLEKELGQKYEMFDTDQGSCEVCKI
;
A
#
# COMPACT_ATOMS: atom_id res chain seq x y z
N MET A 1 14.04 -40.77 -15.35
CA MET A 1 12.67 -41.02 -14.84
C MET A 1 12.15 -39.66 -14.40
N ASP A 2 11.40 -39.03 -15.28
CA ASP A 2 10.77 -37.75 -15.02
C ASP A 2 9.63 -37.95 -14.02
N THR A 3 9.85 -37.59 -12.77
CA THR A 3 8.77 -37.46 -11.80
C THR A 3 8.15 -36.08 -12.00
N GLY A 4 7.50 -35.88 -13.14
CA GLY A 4 6.78 -34.66 -13.45
C GLY A 4 5.76 -34.38 -12.34
N ILE A 5 6.03 -33.38 -11.51
CA ILE A 5 5.06 -32.88 -10.52
C ILE A 5 4.07 -32.01 -11.28
N TYR A 6 3.06 -32.63 -11.85
CA TYR A 6 1.95 -31.92 -12.46
C TYR A 6 1.23 -31.05 -11.40
N CYS A 7 0.93 -29.83 -11.78
CA CYS A 7 0.10 -28.97 -10.93
C CYS A 7 -1.28 -29.62 -10.72
N THR A 8 -1.64 -29.89 -9.48
CA THR A 8 -2.90 -30.54 -9.11
C THR A 8 -4.13 -29.73 -9.52
N ARG A 9 -4.00 -28.45 -9.85
CA ARG A 9 -5.10 -27.56 -10.22
C ARG A 9 -5.23 -27.36 -11.73
N CYS A 10 -4.15 -27.15 -12.48
CA CYS A 10 -4.20 -26.96 -13.94
C CYS A 10 -3.76 -28.18 -14.74
N GLY A 11 -3.23 -29.21 -14.09
CA GLY A 11 -2.73 -30.42 -14.76
C GLY A 11 -1.49 -30.25 -15.63
N SER A 12 -0.86 -29.07 -15.60
CA SER A 12 0.28 -28.74 -16.46
C SER A 12 1.63 -28.81 -15.73
N ASP A 13 2.68 -29.16 -16.46
CA ASP A 13 4.08 -29.06 -16.06
C ASP A 13 4.83 -28.34 -17.20
N PRO A 14 5.42 -27.13 -17.00
CA PRO A 14 5.32 -26.32 -15.78
C PRO A 14 3.92 -25.77 -15.51
N CYS A 15 3.62 -25.47 -14.24
CA CYS A 15 2.33 -24.95 -13.82
C CYS A 15 1.97 -23.64 -14.52
N GLN A 16 0.80 -23.59 -15.16
CA GLN A 16 0.26 -22.42 -15.88
C GLN A 16 -0.73 -21.59 -15.03
N CYS A 17 -0.89 -21.92 -13.75
CA CYS A 17 -1.76 -21.13 -12.88
C CYS A 17 -1.29 -19.69 -12.77
N LEU A 18 -2.26 -18.79 -12.72
CA LEU A 18 -2.01 -17.37 -12.53
C LEU A 18 -1.25 -17.10 -11.21
N LYS A 19 -0.15 -16.38 -11.28
CA LYS A 19 0.62 -15.93 -10.11
C LYS A 19 0.28 -14.47 -9.82
N ILE A 20 -0.24 -14.21 -8.62
CA ILE A 20 -0.78 -12.90 -8.24
C ILE A 20 0.01 -12.32 -7.09
N ILE A 21 0.51 -11.10 -7.25
CA ILE A 21 1.10 -10.30 -6.18
C ILE A 21 0.08 -9.25 -5.74
N VAL A 22 -0.20 -9.20 -4.45
CA VAL A 22 -1.16 -8.25 -3.89
C VAL A 22 -0.46 -7.33 -2.89
N PRO A 23 -0.20 -6.07 -3.23
CA PRO A 23 0.25 -5.09 -2.25
C PRO A 23 -0.84 -4.79 -1.24
N VAL A 24 -0.60 -5.12 0.03
CA VAL A 24 -1.56 -4.96 1.11
C VAL A 24 -1.14 -3.84 2.05
N SER A 25 -2.11 -3.12 2.62
CA SER A 25 -1.89 -2.00 3.56
C SER A 25 -2.64 -2.16 4.88
N GLY A 26 -3.34 -3.29 5.08
CA GLY A 26 -4.26 -3.48 6.20
C GLY A 26 -5.56 -2.70 6.07
N GLY A 27 -5.80 -2.03 4.94
CA GLY A 27 -7.07 -1.35 4.65
C GLY A 27 -8.05 -2.23 3.88
N LYS A 28 -9.35 -1.92 3.97
CA LYS A 28 -10.45 -2.68 3.37
C LYS A 28 -10.24 -3.02 1.90
N ASP A 29 -9.78 -2.05 1.11
CA ASP A 29 -9.65 -2.19 -0.34
C ASP A 29 -8.57 -3.22 -0.72
N SER A 30 -7.41 -3.15 -0.08
CA SER A 30 -6.34 -4.12 -0.31
C SER A 30 -6.65 -5.50 0.28
N THR A 31 -7.41 -5.56 1.38
CA THR A 31 -7.86 -6.83 1.96
C THR A 31 -8.89 -7.51 1.08
N ALA A 32 -9.87 -6.77 0.55
CA ALA A 32 -10.84 -7.33 -0.42
C ALA A 32 -10.14 -7.87 -1.67
N CYS A 33 -9.17 -7.10 -2.20
CA CYS A 33 -8.36 -7.52 -3.34
C CYS A 33 -7.59 -8.82 -3.05
N LEU A 34 -7.02 -8.96 -1.84
CA LEU A 34 -6.32 -10.16 -1.40
C LEU A 34 -7.25 -11.38 -1.33
N VAL A 35 -8.44 -11.22 -0.73
CA VAL A 35 -9.43 -12.30 -0.63
C VAL A 35 -9.90 -12.75 -2.02
N MET A 36 -10.15 -11.81 -2.94
CA MET A 36 -10.48 -12.13 -4.33
C MET A 36 -9.36 -12.91 -5.02
N ALA A 37 -8.11 -12.48 -4.85
CA ALA A 37 -6.95 -13.13 -5.45
C ALA A 37 -6.79 -14.58 -4.97
N LEU A 38 -6.98 -14.83 -3.67
CA LEU A 38 -6.91 -16.19 -3.09
C LEU A 38 -8.00 -17.14 -3.62
N LYS A 39 -9.13 -16.60 -4.05
CA LYS A 39 -10.17 -17.38 -4.72
C LYS A 39 -9.83 -17.69 -6.19
N GLU A 40 -9.13 -16.77 -6.84
CA GLU A 40 -8.76 -16.88 -8.25
C GLU A 40 -7.56 -17.82 -8.46
N SER A 41 -6.56 -17.77 -7.57
CA SER A 41 -5.32 -18.52 -7.72
C SER A 41 -4.80 -19.11 -6.40
N PRO A 42 -4.17 -20.31 -6.43
CA PRO A 42 -3.42 -20.84 -5.30
C PRO A 42 -2.06 -20.14 -5.10
N TYR A 43 -1.59 -19.38 -6.07
CA TYR A 43 -0.28 -18.71 -6.06
C TYR A 43 -0.45 -17.21 -5.86
N VAL A 44 -0.78 -16.84 -4.62
CA VAL A 44 -0.96 -15.44 -4.22
C VAL A 44 0.13 -15.05 -3.24
N TYR A 45 0.77 -13.91 -3.51
CA TYR A 45 1.90 -13.38 -2.77
C TYR A 45 1.55 -11.99 -2.22
N PRO A 46 1.00 -11.90 -1.01
CA PRO A 46 0.70 -10.61 -0.40
C PRO A 46 1.96 -9.92 0.11
N ILE A 47 2.14 -8.64 -0.22
CA ILE A 47 3.30 -7.85 0.20
C ILE A 47 2.85 -6.61 0.96
N PHE A 48 3.29 -6.46 2.20
CA PHE A 48 3.12 -5.26 3.00
C PHE A 48 4.39 -4.41 2.99
N ASN A 49 4.27 -3.20 2.48
CA ASN A 49 5.35 -2.21 2.54
C ASN A 49 5.29 -1.46 3.87
N ASP A 50 6.01 -1.94 4.86
CA ASP A 50 6.10 -1.31 6.17
C ASP A 50 6.88 0.01 6.09
N THR A 51 6.22 1.10 6.44
CA THR A 51 6.84 2.44 6.44
C THR A 51 7.39 2.82 7.81
N GLY A 52 7.22 1.98 8.84
CA GLY A 52 7.51 2.29 10.24
C GLY A 52 6.63 3.40 10.80
N TRP A 53 5.52 3.73 10.10
CA TRP A 53 4.62 4.81 10.45
C TRP A 53 3.16 4.38 10.52
N GLU A 54 2.90 3.09 10.57
CA GLU A 54 1.56 2.52 10.72
C GLU A 54 1.11 2.55 12.19
N HIS A 55 -0.20 2.46 12.40
CA HIS A 55 -0.77 2.28 13.73
C HIS A 55 -0.52 0.86 14.26
N PRO A 56 -0.26 0.61 15.56
CA PRO A 56 -0.06 -0.73 16.11
C PRO A 56 -1.21 -1.71 15.81
N VAL A 57 -2.44 -1.22 15.74
CA VAL A 57 -3.63 -2.00 15.36
C VAL A 57 -3.50 -2.57 13.94
N THR A 58 -2.83 -1.88 13.03
CA THR A 58 -2.61 -2.38 11.66
C THR A 58 -1.73 -3.63 11.66
N TYR A 59 -0.70 -3.69 12.48
CA TYR A 59 0.15 -4.88 12.60
C TYR A 59 -0.63 -6.07 13.18
N LYS A 60 -1.44 -5.85 14.22
CA LYS A 60 -2.32 -6.88 14.78
C LYS A 60 -3.37 -7.35 13.78
N TYR A 61 -3.84 -6.44 12.93
CA TYR A 61 -4.76 -6.81 11.86
C TYR A 61 -4.11 -7.70 10.81
N PHE A 62 -2.83 -7.51 10.51
CA PHE A 62 -2.09 -8.46 9.67
C PHE A 62 -1.97 -9.84 10.31
N ASP A 63 -1.70 -9.91 11.63
CA ASP A 63 -1.66 -11.20 12.35
C ASP A 63 -3.03 -11.91 12.26
N TYR A 64 -4.13 -11.17 12.38
CA TYR A 64 -5.49 -11.69 12.17
C TYR A 64 -5.69 -12.19 10.74
N ILE A 65 -5.35 -11.39 9.71
CA ILE A 65 -5.50 -11.76 8.29
C ILE A 65 -4.65 -13.00 7.95
N GLU A 66 -3.41 -13.08 8.43
CA GLU A 66 -2.55 -14.25 8.24
C GLU A 66 -3.20 -15.51 8.83
N THR A 67 -3.81 -15.38 10.01
CA THR A 67 -4.46 -16.50 10.70
C THR A 67 -5.74 -16.94 9.99
N ILE A 68 -6.64 -16.00 9.69
CA ILE A 68 -7.97 -16.35 9.15
C ILE A 68 -7.90 -16.86 7.70
N LEU A 69 -6.95 -16.34 6.92
CA LEU A 69 -6.75 -16.74 5.52
C LEU A 69 -5.72 -17.90 5.35
N GLY A 70 -5.02 -18.30 6.41
CA GLY A 70 -4.00 -19.37 6.35
C GLY A 70 -2.81 -19.00 5.45
N ILE A 71 -2.41 -17.75 5.40
CA ILE A 71 -1.36 -17.23 4.52
C ILE A 71 -0.25 -16.56 5.32
N LYS A 72 0.84 -16.23 4.61
CA LYS A 72 1.90 -15.34 5.12
C LYS A 72 1.94 -14.07 4.28
N VAL A 73 2.10 -12.92 4.94
CA VAL A 73 2.28 -11.61 4.29
C VAL A 73 3.77 -11.26 4.33
N ASP A 74 4.39 -11.13 3.16
CA ASP A 74 5.77 -10.68 3.07
C ASP A 74 5.86 -9.21 3.49
N ARG A 75 6.72 -8.94 4.46
CA ARG A 75 6.93 -7.58 4.98
C ARG A 75 8.22 -7.00 4.38
N THR A 76 8.10 -5.86 3.72
CA THR A 76 9.24 -5.15 3.16
C THR A 76 9.47 -3.85 3.92
N ILE A 77 10.71 -3.54 4.16
CA ILE A 77 11.16 -2.25 4.69
C ILE A 77 11.69 -1.42 3.52
N GLY A 78 11.49 -0.11 3.55
CA GLY A 78 11.80 0.79 2.44
C GLY A 78 13.16 0.55 1.77
N GLY A 79 13.18 0.67 0.43
CA GLY A 79 14.34 0.33 -0.38
C GLY A 79 15.58 1.17 -0.09
N LYS A 80 16.76 0.56 -0.20
CA LYS A 80 18.05 1.23 -0.08
C LYS A 80 18.17 2.35 -1.12
N ARG A 81 18.64 3.51 -0.71
CA ARG A 81 18.97 4.62 -1.59
C ARG A 81 20.31 4.38 -2.30
N LYS A 82 20.50 5.06 -3.43
CA LYS A 82 21.76 5.02 -4.19
C LYS A 82 22.97 5.46 -3.38
N ASN A 83 22.80 6.34 -2.39
CA ASN A 83 23.84 6.86 -1.50
C ASN A 83 24.06 6.01 -0.23
N GLY A 84 23.38 4.87 -0.09
CA GLY A 84 23.53 3.97 1.06
C GLY A 84 22.76 4.39 2.31
N ASP A 85 22.05 5.52 2.30
CA ASP A 85 21.27 5.98 3.44
C ASP A 85 20.10 5.04 3.72
N ASN A 86 19.92 4.66 4.97
CA ASN A 86 18.81 3.86 5.44
C ASN A 86 17.53 4.70 5.55
N GLY A 87 16.91 5.01 4.41
CA GLY A 87 15.57 5.58 4.36
C GLY A 87 14.48 4.53 4.52
N ASP A 88 14.65 3.63 5.49
CA ASP A 88 13.83 2.43 5.70
C ASP A 88 12.48 2.73 6.37
N THR A 89 12.38 3.82 7.12
CA THR A 89 11.15 4.27 7.75
C THR A 89 10.81 5.70 7.35
N LEU A 90 9.56 6.11 7.56
CA LEU A 90 9.14 7.48 7.24
C LEU A 90 9.95 8.53 8.03
N PRO A 91 10.20 8.40 9.35
CA PRO A 91 11.06 9.35 10.09
C PRO A 91 12.49 9.45 9.53
N ASN A 92 13.12 8.33 9.24
CA ASN A 92 14.46 8.29 8.68
C ASN A 92 14.50 8.90 7.28
N LEU A 93 13.47 8.63 6.47
CA LEU A 93 13.35 9.23 5.16
C LEU A 93 13.12 10.74 5.21
N ILE A 94 12.36 11.25 6.18
CA ILE A 94 12.17 12.68 6.42
C ILE A 94 13.52 13.34 6.76
N ARG A 95 14.30 12.77 7.69
CA ARG A 95 15.65 13.26 8.03
C ARG A 95 16.56 13.30 6.80
N ALA A 96 16.61 12.21 6.06
CA ALA A 96 17.43 12.08 4.85
C ALA A 96 17.00 13.02 3.72
N GLN A 97 15.73 13.44 3.65
CA GLN A 97 15.21 14.41 2.68
C GLN A 97 15.35 15.86 3.18
N GLY A 98 15.61 16.08 4.45
CA GLY A 98 15.64 17.41 5.07
C GLY A 98 14.27 18.10 5.09
N ARG A 99 13.20 17.38 4.86
CA ARG A 99 11.84 17.93 4.79
C ARG A 99 10.75 16.87 4.89
N PHE A 100 9.55 17.30 5.22
CA PHE A 100 8.35 16.44 5.18
C PHE A 100 7.84 16.19 3.76
N PRO A 101 7.10 15.10 3.51
CA PRO A 101 6.42 14.89 2.23
C PRO A 101 5.24 15.86 2.07
N PHE A 102 5.03 16.37 0.87
CA PHE A 102 3.91 17.25 0.52
C PHE A 102 3.29 16.87 -0.83
N GLY A 103 2.20 17.51 -1.22
CA GLY A 103 1.36 17.13 -2.36
C GLY A 103 2.11 16.78 -3.65
N LEU A 104 3.00 17.64 -4.13
CA LEU A 104 3.83 17.40 -5.32
C LEU A 104 5.09 16.60 -5.03
N GLY A 105 5.57 16.59 -3.77
CA GLY A 105 6.78 15.91 -3.34
C GLY A 105 6.51 14.66 -2.50
N ARG A 106 5.72 13.71 -3.01
CA ARG A 106 5.32 12.45 -2.33
C ARG A 106 6.44 11.41 -2.28
N PHE A 107 7.62 11.80 -1.81
CA PHE A 107 8.77 10.88 -1.74
C PHE A 107 8.50 9.64 -0.87
N CYS A 108 7.63 9.73 0.14
CA CYS A 108 7.21 8.56 0.92
C CYS A 108 6.52 7.49 0.04
N THR A 109 5.66 7.89 -0.88
CA THR A 109 5.04 6.95 -1.84
C THR A 109 6.09 6.33 -2.76
N THR A 110 7.02 7.14 -3.25
CA THR A 110 8.06 6.68 -4.17
C THR A 110 9.03 5.72 -3.49
N HIS A 111 9.60 6.10 -2.34
CA HIS A 111 10.68 5.35 -1.71
C HIS A 111 10.17 4.20 -0.83
N LEU A 112 9.16 4.44 0.01
CA LEU A 112 8.70 3.44 1.00
C LEU A 112 7.66 2.47 0.44
N LYS A 113 7.02 2.80 -0.71
CA LYS A 113 5.99 1.93 -1.30
C LYS A 113 6.40 1.42 -2.67
N GLN A 114 6.60 2.32 -3.65
CA GLN A 114 6.87 1.89 -5.02
C GLN A 114 8.24 1.21 -5.18
N TYR A 115 9.31 1.78 -4.62
CA TYR A 115 10.64 1.16 -4.68
C TYR A 115 10.74 -0.07 -3.80
N ALA A 116 10.14 -0.05 -2.61
CA ALA A 116 10.08 -1.21 -1.73
C ALA A 116 9.38 -2.40 -2.41
N LEU A 117 8.22 -2.16 -3.04
CA LEU A 117 7.48 -3.18 -3.79
C LEU A 117 8.29 -3.70 -4.99
N ARG A 118 8.94 -2.80 -5.75
CA ARG A 118 9.81 -3.18 -6.86
C ARG A 118 10.96 -4.08 -6.39
N ASP A 119 11.64 -3.68 -5.31
CA ASP A 119 12.80 -4.41 -4.81
C ASP A 119 12.38 -5.75 -4.19
N ALA A 120 11.22 -5.81 -3.54
CA ALA A 120 10.62 -7.07 -3.10
C ALA A 120 10.35 -8.01 -4.30
N TYR A 121 9.67 -7.53 -5.32
CA TYR A 121 9.42 -8.31 -6.54
C TYR A 121 10.72 -8.82 -7.15
N LYS A 122 11.70 -7.92 -7.35
CA LYS A 122 13.00 -8.28 -7.94
C LYS A 122 13.73 -9.34 -7.14
N ASN A 123 13.69 -9.29 -5.83
CA ASN A 123 14.49 -10.15 -4.97
C ASN A 123 13.83 -11.48 -4.62
N LEU A 124 12.48 -11.51 -4.60
CA LEU A 124 11.72 -12.66 -4.12
C LEU A 124 11.10 -13.47 -5.26
N TYR A 125 10.70 -12.81 -6.36
CA TYR A 125 9.84 -13.44 -7.38
C TYR A 125 10.34 -13.37 -8.80
N PHE A 126 11.21 -12.41 -9.12
CA PHE A 126 11.64 -12.19 -10.51
C PHE A 126 12.71 -13.21 -10.95
N ASP A 127 12.34 -14.07 -11.89
CA ASP A 127 13.21 -15.02 -12.56
C ASP A 127 13.51 -14.65 -14.05
N GLY A 128 12.86 -13.63 -14.57
CA GLY A 128 12.99 -13.17 -15.95
C GLY A 128 12.01 -13.80 -16.95
N GLU A 129 11.27 -14.82 -16.54
CA GLU A 129 10.41 -15.64 -17.41
C GLU A 129 8.97 -15.67 -16.93
N THR A 130 8.75 -15.86 -15.62
CA THR A 130 7.42 -15.98 -15.04
C THR A 130 6.62 -14.69 -15.16
N GLN A 131 5.41 -14.79 -15.69
CA GLN A 131 4.44 -13.70 -15.74
C GLN A 131 3.67 -13.61 -14.44
N TYR A 132 3.54 -12.41 -13.90
CA TYR A 132 2.79 -12.10 -12.69
C TYR A 132 1.71 -11.07 -12.97
N GLN A 133 0.60 -11.18 -12.26
CA GLN A 133 -0.35 -10.07 -12.15
C GLN A 133 -0.17 -9.37 -10.80
N PHE A 134 -0.08 -8.05 -10.84
CA PHE A 134 -0.18 -7.22 -9.65
C PHE A 134 -1.62 -6.74 -9.49
N TRP A 135 -2.25 -7.12 -8.39
CA TRP A 135 -3.60 -6.71 -8.10
C TRP A 135 -3.62 -5.58 -7.08
N PHE A 136 -4.11 -4.41 -7.48
CA PHE A 136 -4.17 -3.23 -6.63
C PHE A 136 -5.59 -2.96 -6.18
N GLY A 137 -5.80 -2.88 -4.85
CA GLY A 137 -7.06 -2.42 -4.25
C GLY A 137 -7.24 -0.92 -4.45
N MET A 138 -7.41 -0.47 -5.68
CA MET A 138 -7.68 0.92 -6.03
C MET A 138 -9.11 1.07 -6.55
N ARG A 139 -9.76 2.20 -6.21
CA ARG A 139 -11.13 2.52 -6.66
C ARG A 139 -11.20 3.92 -7.26
N GLN A 140 -12.01 4.09 -8.30
CA GLN A 140 -12.27 5.39 -8.94
C GLN A 140 -12.81 6.40 -7.92
N LYS A 141 -13.74 5.98 -7.07
CA LYS A 141 -14.44 6.80 -6.06
C LYS A 141 -13.55 7.32 -4.92
N GLU A 142 -12.30 6.89 -4.82
CA GLU A 142 -11.40 7.39 -3.78
C GLU A 142 -10.92 8.83 -4.01
N SER A 143 -10.90 9.31 -5.25
CA SER A 143 -10.55 10.70 -5.55
C SER A 143 -10.96 11.10 -6.97
N VAL A 144 -11.22 12.40 -7.18
CA VAL A 144 -11.51 12.97 -8.50
C VAL A 144 -10.41 12.67 -9.52
N GLN A 145 -9.15 12.67 -9.09
CA GLN A 145 -8.01 12.37 -9.97
C GLN A 145 -8.04 10.91 -10.44
N ARG A 146 -8.39 9.96 -9.55
CA ARG A 146 -8.53 8.55 -9.92
C ARG A 146 -9.72 8.33 -10.82
N ALA A 147 -10.87 8.94 -10.52
CA ALA A 147 -12.05 8.85 -11.37
C ALA A 147 -11.73 9.29 -12.81
N LYS A 148 -11.05 10.43 -12.98
CA LYS A 148 -10.64 10.91 -14.31
C LYS A 148 -9.62 10.00 -15.00
N LYS A 149 -8.65 9.47 -14.24
CA LYS A 149 -7.56 8.64 -14.82
C LYS A 149 -8.05 7.29 -15.30
N TYR A 150 -9.00 6.71 -14.58
CA TYR A 150 -9.50 5.35 -14.82
C TYR A 150 -10.96 5.33 -15.29
N ASP A 151 -11.41 6.43 -15.90
CA ASP A 151 -12.74 6.51 -16.50
C ASP A 151 -12.91 5.44 -17.58
N GLY A 152 -14.02 4.72 -17.53
CA GLY A 152 -14.31 3.62 -18.43
C GLY A 152 -13.54 2.32 -18.18
N VAL A 153 -12.67 2.26 -17.15
CA VAL A 153 -11.93 1.04 -16.80
C VAL A 153 -12.83 0.08 -16.03
N LEU A 154 -12.76 -1.21 -16.37
CA LEU A 154 -13.49 -2.30 -15.74
C LEU A 154 -12.62 -3.10 -14.77
N ASP A 155 -13.25 -3.80 -13.84
CA ASP A 155 -12.59 -4.66 -12.84
C ASP A 155 -11.82 -5.83 -13.46
N THR A 156 -12.13 -6.18 -14.72
CA THR A 156 -11.49 -7.26 -15.48
C THR A 156 -10.31 -6.80 -16.34
N ASP A 157 -10.14 -5.48 -16.51
CA ASP A 157 -9.12 -4.94 -17.40
C ASP A 157 -7.71 -5.21 -16.89
N LEU A 158 -6.82 -5.54 -17.83
CA LEU A 158 -5.38 -5.71 -17.59
C LEU A 158 -4.61 -4.55 -18.19
N PHE A 159 -3.65 -4.06 -17.42
CA PHE A 159 -2.78 -2.95 -17.82
C PHE A 159 -1.33 -3.38 -17.84
N ASP A 160 -0.54 -2.75 -18.70
CA ASP A 160 0.92 -2.77 -18.57
C ASP A 160 1.33 -2.03 -17.27
N MET A 161 2.32 -2.54 -16.56
CA MET A 161 2.90 -1.86 -15.39
C MET A 161 3.36 -0.43 -15.71
N ASN A 162 3.73 -0.15 -16.94
CA ASN A 162 4.09 1.20 -17.40
C ASN A 162 2.97 2.22 -17.21
N ASP A 163 1.72 1.81 -17.40
CA ASP A 163 0.57 2.71 -17.33
C ASP A 163 0.28 3.12 -15.88
N VAL A 164 0.66 2.28 -14.93
CA VAL A 164 0.48 2.53 -13.50
C VAL A 164 1.70 3.17 -12.85
N PHE A 165 2.92 2.70 -13.19
CA PHE A 165 4.19 3.15 -12.60
C PHE A 165 5.30 3.35 -13.65
N PRO A 166 5.13 4.25 -14.62
CA PRO A 166 5.93 4.29 -15.86
C PRO A 166 7.44 4.48 -15.65
N SER A 167 7.85 5.22 -14.63
CA SER A 167 9.28 5.58 -14.44
C SER A 167 9.97 4.80 -13.32
N ARG A 168 9.29 3.87 -12.66
CA ARG A 168 9.76 3.27 -11.41
C ARG A 168 10.37 1.89 -11.57
N TYR A 169 10.12 1.24 -12.69
CA TYR A 169 10.55 -0.12 -12.98
C TYR A 169 11.45 -0.16 -14.21
N ASN A 170 12.44 -1.03 -14.22
CA ASN A 170 13.22 -1.23 -15.43
C ASN A 170 12.42 -2.07 -16.46
N LYS A 171 12.84 -2.00 -17.73
CA LYS A 171 12.12 -2.61 -18.85
C LYS A 171 11.92 -4.14 -18.69
N LYS A 172 12.94 -4.86 -18.19
CA LYS A 172 12.86 -6.32 -17.99
C LYS A 172 11.82 -6.69 -16.93
N LEU A 173 11.84 -6.01 -15.77
CA LEU A 173 10.86 -6.25 -14.70
C LEU A 173 9.43 -5.96 -15.18
N ARG A 174 9.25 -4.87 -15.95
CA ARG A 174 7.91 -4.48 -16.45
C ARG A 174 7.33 -5.48 -17.44
N ALA A 175 8.18 -6.10 -18.25
CA ALA A 175 7.75 -7.08 -19.25
C ALA A 175 7.13 -8.35 -18.62
N THR A 176 7.41 -8.62 -17.34
CA THR A 176 6.86 -9.78 -16.61
C THR A 176 5.67 -9.45 -15.73
N ILE A 177 5.13 -8.22 -15.80
CA ILE A 177 4.09 -7.75 -14.91
C ILE A 177 2.91 -7.19 -15.69
N GLN A 178 1.74 -7.72 -15.42
CA GLN A 178 0.45 -7.11 -15.78
C GLN A 178 -0.20 -6.55 -14.51
N VAL A 179 -1.01 -5.51 -14.64
CA VAL A 179 -1.73 -4.89 -13.52
C VAL A 179 -3.21 -5.08 -13.67
N ARG A 180 -3.89 -5.46 -12.60
CA ARG A 180 -5.35 -5.52 -12.48
C ARG A 180 -5.81 -4.70 -11.28
N MET A 181 -6.97 -4.09 -11.40
CA MET A 181 -7.64 -3.35 -10.33
C MET A 181 -9.03 -3.93 -10.12
N PRO A 182 -9.15 -5.08 -9.44
CA PRO A 182 -10.37 -5.90 -9.45
C PRO A 182 -11.56 -5.29 -8.71
N ILE A 183 -11.40 -4.13 -8.09
CA ILE A 183 -12.45 -3.39 -7.40
C ILE A 183 -12.51 -1.92 -7.87
N ILE A 184 -12.02 -1.62 -9.09
CA ILE A 184 -11.87 -0.23 -9.56
C ILE A 184 -13.21 0.51 -9.63
N THR A 185 -14.28 -0.18 -9.93
CA THR A 185 -15.64 0.36 -10.06
C THR A 185 -16.41 0.41 -8.74
N TRP A 186 -15.95 -0.30 -7.69
CA TRP A 186 -16.70 -0.53 -6.46
C TRP A 186 -16.88 0.73 -5.61
N GLU A 187 -18.04 0.83 -4.97
CA GLU A 187 -18.32 1.78 -3.90
C GLU A 187 -17.70 1.33 -2.57
N THR A 188 -17.58 2.27 -1.63
CA THR A 188 -17.02 1.95 -0.30
C THR A 188 -17.80 0.88 0.43
N GLN A 189 -19.13 0.93 0.35
CA GLN A 189 -20.01 -0.03 1.03
C GLN A 189 -19.87 -1.43 0.41
N GLU A 190 -19.78 -1.54 -0.90
CA GLU A 190 -19.59 -2.82 -1.58
C GLU A 190 -18.32 -3.56 -1.11
N VAL A 191 -17.25 -2.81 -0.80
CA VAL A 191 -16.02 -3.41 -0.26
C VAL A 191 -16.25 -3.98 1.15
N PHE A 192 -16.98 -3.25 2.01
CA PHE A 192 -17.30 -3.75 3.36
C PHE A 192 -18.25 -4.94 3.30
N ASP A 193 -19.30 -4.86 2.50
CA ASP A 193 -20.28 -5.94 2.31
C ASP A 193 -19.60 -7.22 1.76
N TYR A 194 -18.61 -7.04 0.88
CA TYR A 194 -17.82 -8.15 0.37
C TYR A 194 -17.00 -8.81 1.50
N LEU A 195 -16.26 -8.04 2.29
CA LEU A 195 -15.45 -8.57 3.39
C LEU A 195 -16.32 -9.28 4.42
N GLU A 196 -17.46 -8.69 4.81
CA GLU A 196 -18.42 -9.29 5.74
C GLU A 196 -18.94 -10.64 5.21
N ARG A 197 -19.35 -10.69 3.94
CA ARG A 197 -19.80 -11.94 3.29
C ARG A 197 -18.73 -13.02 3.25
N GLU A 198 -17.47 -12.62 3.16
CA GLU A 198 -16.32 -13.54 3.19
C GLU A 198 -15.87 -13.90 4.61
N GLY A 199 -16.56 -13.40 5.65
CA GLY A 199 -16.23 -13.65 7.05
C GLY A 199 -14.94 -12.95 7.50
N ILE A 200 -14.56 -11.85 6.86
CA ILE A 200 -13.36 -11.09 7.19
C ILE A 200 -13.74 -9.80 7.92
N ASP A 201 -13.32 -9.68 9.16
CA ASP A 201 -13.53 -8.47 9.93
C ASP A 201 -12.76 -7.29 9.32
N LYS A 202 -13.38 -6.12 9.35
CA LYS A 202 -12.69 -4.88 8.97
C LYS A 202 -11.61 -4.51 9.99
N ASN A 203 -10.58 -3.80 9.53
CA ASN A 203 -9.58 -3.26 10.46
C ASN A 203 -10.26 -2.36 11.51
N PRO A 204 -10.02 -2.59 12.84
CA PRO A 204 -10.67 -1.84 13.90
C PRO A 204 -10.50 -0.32 13.83
N LEU A 205 -9.48 0.17 13.14
CA LEU A 205 -9.27 1.62 12.93
C LEU A 205 -10.42 2.31 12.17
N TYR A 206 -11.25 1.56 11.45
CA TYR A 206 -12.45 2.13 10.81
C TYR A 206 -13.53 2.49 11.83
N ASP A 207 -13.59 1.79 12.98
CA ASP A 207 -14.56 2.05 14.04
C ASP A 207 -14.17 3.26 14.91
N GLU A 208 -12.90 3.64 14.93
CA GLU A 208 -12.45 4.86 15.60
C GLU A 208 -12.97 6.16 14.95
N GLY A 209 -13.54 6.07 13.74
CA GLY A 209 -14.07 7.23 13.00
C GLY A 209 -13.01 8.30 12.67
N THR A 210 -11.74 7.95 12.80
CA THR A 210 -10.61 8.87 12.58
C THR A 210 -10.29 9.04 11.11
N ASN A 211 -10.44 7.97 10.33
CA ASN A 211 -10.12 7.98 8.90
C ASN A 211 -10.95 6.95 8.13
N ASP A 212 -11.30 7.29 6.89
CA ASP A 212 -11.94 6.38 5.92
C ASP A 212 -10.92 5.44 5.24
N ARG A 213 -9.65 5.57 5.56
CA ARG A 213 -8.53 4.79 5.01
C ARG A 213 -7.57 4.35 6.10
N VAL A 214 -7.17 3.09 6.05
CA VAL A 214 -6.07 2.55 6.87
C VAL A 214 -4.77 2.60 6.07
N GLY A 215 -3.68 2.95 6.74
CA GLY A 215 -2.33 3.09 6.22
C GLY A 215 -1.45 3.84 7.22
N CYS A 216 -0.52 4.66 6.73
CA CYS A 216 0.31 5.52 7.58
C CYS A 216 -0.53 6.32 8.58
N TYR A 217 -0.10 6.38 9.85
CA TYR A 217 -0.87 7.04 10.91
C TYR A 217 -0.03 8.05 11.70
N PRO A 218 -0.34 9.35 11.60
CA PRO A 218 -1.22 9.95 10.59
C PRO A 218 -0.59 9.97 9.20
N CYS A 219 -1.41 9.90 8.15
CA CYS A 219 -0.91 10.17 6.81
C CYS A 219 -0.58 11.66 6.70
N MET A 220 0.68 11.99 6.36
CA MET A 220 1.13 13.38 6.19
C MET A 220 0.37 14.14 5.11
N LEU A 221 -0.25 13.41 4.17
CA LEU A 221 -1.01 13.95 3.04
C LEU A 221 -2.52 13.84 3.23
N ALA A 222 -2.98 13.43 4.40
CA ALA A 222 -4.41 13.40 4.71
C ALA A 222 -4.95 14.83 4.82
N GLY A 223 -6.24 15.00 4.53
CA GLY A 223 -6.91 16.29 4.73
C GLY A 223 -6.90 16.70 6.20
N LYS A 224 -6.86 18.01 6.47
CA LYS A 224 -6.78 18.61 7.82
C LYS A 224 -7.81 18.05 8.81
N LYS A 225 -9.07 17.88 8.37
CA LYS A 225 -10.15 17.34 9.21
C LYS A 225 -9.82 15.92 9.71
N VAL A 226 -9.21 15.10 8.84
CA VAL A 226 -8.78 13.74 9.17
C VAL A 226 -7.61 13.78 10.13
N GLN A 227 -6.57 14.59 9.84
CA GLN A 227 -5.41 14.74 10.70
C GLN A 227 -5.80 15.21 12.11
N LYS A 228 -6.72 16.19 12.23
CA LYS A 228 -7.21 16.67 13.52
C LYS A 228 -7.88 15.54 14.33
N LYS A 229 -8.69 14.70 13.69
CA LYS A 229 -9.29 13.53 14.34
C LYS A 229 -8.22 12.52 14.80
N MET A 230 -7.24 12.23 13.96
CA MET A 230 -6.16 11.30 14.28
C MET A 230 -5.33 11.81 15.47
N PHE A 231 -4.97 13.09 15.47
CA PHE A 231 -4.23 13.71 16.59
C PHE A 231 -5.04 13.82 17.89
N ALA A 232 -6.36 13.72 17.85
CA ALA A 232 -7.18 13.67 19.05
C ALA A 232 -7.06 12.32 19.80
N THR A 233 -6.56 11.26 19.16
CA THR A 233 -6.35 9.97 19.80
C THR A 233 -5.06 9.94 20.63
N LYS A 234 -4.97 9.02 21.61
CA LYS A 234 -3.74 8.83 22.42
C LYS A 234 -2.52 8.56 21.55
N PHE A 235 -2.63 7.63 20.60
CA PHE A 235 -1.53 7.30 19.70
C PHE A 235 -1.20 8.46 18.75
N GLY A 236 -2.21 9.21 18.30
CA GLY A 236 -2.01 10.41 17.48
C GLY A 236 -1.23 11.50 18.23
N GLN A 237 -1.45 11.67 19.54
CA GLN A 237 -0.66 12.59 20.36
C GLN A 237 0.83 12.16 20.48
N GLU A 238 1.09 10.86 20.60
CA GLU A 238 2.46 10.32 20.58
C GLU A 238 3.12 10.62 19.22
N ARG A 239 2.40 10.42 18.13
CA ARG A 239 2.88 10.75 16.78
C ARG A 239 3.11 12.25 16.58
N LEU A 240 2.26 13.10 17.14
CA LEU A 240 2.43 14.55 17.09
C LEU A 240 3.72 14.99 17.78
N LYS A 241 4.04 14.39 18.94
CA LYS A 241 5.32 14.64 19.62
C LYS A 241 6.53 14.27 18.75
N MET A 242 6.46 13.12 18.06
CA MET A 242 7.51 12.70 17.11
C MET A 242 7.64 13.67 15.93
N ILE A 243 6.53 14.16 15.40
CA ILE A 243 6.50 15.15 14.31
C ILE A 243 7.17 16.45 14.77
N LYS A 244 6.79 16.98 15.93
CA LYS A 244 7.40 18.19 16.50
C LYS A 244 8.91 18.03 16.76
N GLN A 245 9.34 16.84 17.16
CA GLN A 245 10.76 16.53 17.31
C GLN A 245 11.46 16.57 15.94
N LEU A 246 10.90 15.97 14.91
CA LEU A 246 11.44 16.01 13.55
C LEU A 246 11.50 17.44 12.99
N GLU A 247 10.47 18.26 13.21
CA GLU A 247 10.46 19.69 12.85
C GLU A 247 11.63 20.43 13.46
N LYS A 248 11.87 20.21 14.76
CA LYS A 248 13.01 20.79 15.49
C LYS A 248 14.36 20.32 14.91
N GLU A 249 14.53 19.02 14.67
CA GLU A 249 15.75 18.44 14.08
C GLU A 249 16.05 19.03 12.69
N LEU A 250 15.01 19.31 11.90
CA LEU A 250 15.14 19.88 10.56
C LEU A 250 15.32 21.41 10.57
N GLY A 251 15.26 22.07 11.74
CA GLY A 251 15.36 23.53 11.85
C GLY A 251 14.23 24.27 11.14
N GLN A 252 13.05 23.64 11.02
CA GLN A 252 11.91 24.25 10.33
C GLN A 252 11.37 25.44 11.13
N LYS A 253 11.17 26.56 10.42
CA LYS A 253 10.63 27.82 10.99
C LYS A 253 9.12 27.78 11.19
N TYR A 254 8.43 26.81 10.58
CA TYR A 254 6.95 26.72 10.59
C TYR A 254 6.52 25.33 11.02
N GLU A 255 5.50 25.26 11.86
CA GLU A 255 4.86 24.00 12.23
C GLU A 255 4.14 23.42 11.02
N MET A 256 4.48 22.17 10.65
CA MET A 256 3.82 21.48 9.54
C MET A 256 2.35 21.18 9.86
N PHE A 257 2.06 20.96 11.14
CA PHE A 257 0.73 20.68 11.66
C PHE A 257 0.40 21.68 12.77
N ASP A 258 -0.14 22.83 12.39
CA ASP A 258 -0.74 23.78 13.35
C ASP A 258 -2.05 23.16 13.86
N THR A 259 -2.03 22.71 15.11
CA THR A 259 -3.19 22.09 15.78
C THR A 259 -4.27 23.09 16.12
N ASP A 260 -3.93 24.37 16.24
CA ASP A 260 -4.87 25.42 16.70
C ASP A 260 -5.59 26.10 15.53
N GLN A 261 -4.92 26.23 14.38
CA GLN A 261 -5.51 26.83 13.19
C GLN A 261 -5.86 25.84 12.08
N GLY A 262 -5.45 24.58 12.19
CA GLY A 262 -5.79 23.55 11.19
C GLY A 262 -5.21 23.83 9.79
N SER A 263 -4.12 24.57 9.67
CA SER A 263 -3.52 24.92 8.39
C SER A 263 -2.05 24.52 8.27
N CYS A 264 -1.76 23.68 7.29
CA CYS A 264 -0.43 23.57 6.73
C CYS A 264 -0.21 24.74 5.77
N GLU A 265 0.58 25.75 6.13
CA GLU A 265 0.88 26.87 5.23
C GLU A 265 1.68 26.45 3.99
N VAL A 266 2.44 25.36 4.10
CA VAL A 266 3.23 24.80 2.99
C VAL A 266 2.38 24.05 1.95
N CYS A 267 1.11 23.73 2.26
CA CYS A 267 0.20 23.05 1.34
C CYS A 267 -0.61 24.00 0.45
N LYS A 268 -0.34 25.30 0.51
CA LYS A 268 -1.05 26.33 -0.27
C LYS A 268 -0.39 26.68 -1.60
N ILE A 269 0.63 25.92 -2.05
CA ILE A 269 1.27 26.12 -3.35
C ILE A 269 0.88 24.98 -4.31
#